data_78da3c94927a0ff8a0cc269ad231cbe0
#
_entry.id   78da3c94927a0ff8a0cc269ad231cbe0
#
_cell.length_a   1.000
_cell.length_b   1.000
_cell.length_c   1.000
_cell.angle_alpha   90.00
_cell.angle_beta   90.00
_cell.angle_gamma   90.00
#
_symmetry.space_group_name_H-M   'P 1'
#
loop_
_entity.id
_entity.type
_entity.pdbx_description
1 polymer ?
#
loop_
_entity_poly.entity_id
_entity_poly.type
_entity_poly.pdbx_seq_one_letter_code
_entity_poly.pdbx_strand_id
1 'polypeptide(L)' 'RERESFRDQLQSLQAKFPEQEVLSKDQACKLLGLDWDALVHNDEFPAKKVGKRYIIPIVPLARWMVTW' A
#
# COMPACT_ATOMS: atom_id res chain seq x y z
N ARG A 1 6.10 19.48 2.72
CA ARG A 1 7.02 18.39 2.37
C ARG A 1 6.32 17.03 2.34
N GLU A 2 5.48 16.77 3.33
CA GLU A 2 4.74 15.53 3.39
C GLU A 2 3.77 15.39 2.22
N ARG A 3 3.21 16.50 1.75
CA ARG A 3 2.31 16.48 0.59
C ARG A 3 3.05 16.12 -0.67
N GLU A 4 4.26 16.62 -0.81
CA GLU A 4 5.09 16.26 -1.95
C GLU A 4 5.43 14.78 -1.88
N SER A 5 5.69 14.28 -0.67
CA SER A 5 5.98 12.88 -0.48
C SER A 5 4.81 11.99 -0.88
N PHE A 6 3.58 12.43 -0.63
CA PHE A 6 2.42 11.67 -1.06
C PHE A 6 2.37 11.53 -2.58
N ARG A 7 2.58 12.63 -3.31
CA ARG A 7 2.59 12.57 -4.76
C ARG A 7 3.71 11.69 -5.28
N ASP A 8 4.89 11.84 -4.69
CA ASP A 8 6.04 11.05 -5.10
C ASP A 8 5.80 9.57 -4.85
N GLN A 9 5.23 9.22 -3.71
CA GLN A 9 4.93 7.84 -3.40
C GLN A 9 3.87 7.28 -4.36
N LEU A 10 2.85 8.05 -4.63
CA LEU A 10 1.79 7.62 -5.54
C LEU A 10 2.34 7.39 -6.93
N GLN A 11 3.15 8.31 -7.45
CA GLN A 11 3.76 8.16 -8.76
C GLN A 11 4.70 6.97 -8.81
N SER A 12 5.47 6.78 -7.76
CA SER A 12 6.38 5.64 -7.67
C SER A 12 5.63 4.32 -7.70
N LEU A 13 4.54 4.23 -6.95
CA LEU A 13 3.74 3.03 -6.94
C LEU A 13 3.08 2.77 -8.29
N GLN A 14 2.58 3.82 -8.92
CA GLN A 14 1.98 3.69 -10.25
C GLN A 14 3.00 3.29 -11.29
N ALA A 15 4.22 3.75 -11.15
CA ALA A 15 5.29 3.35 -12.06
C ALA A 15 5.68 1.89 -11.89
N LYS A 16 5.66 1.40 -10.65
CA LYS A 16 5.96 -0.01 -10.38
C LYS A 16 4.83 -0.94 -10.79
N PHE A 17 3.59 -0.47 -10.70
CA PHE A 17 2.42 -1.27 -10.99
C PHE A 17 1.49 -0.52 -11.94
N PRO A 18 1.93 -0.30 -13.20
CA PRO A 18 1.19 0.57 -14.11
C PRO A 18 -0.17 0.05 -14.52
N GLU A 19 -0.40 -1.25 -14.41
CA GLU A 19 -1.66 -1.84 -14.80
C GLU A 19 -2.52 -2.24 -13.60
N GLN A 20 -2.09 -1.89 -12.38
CA GLN A 20 -2.79 -2.26 -11.18
C GLN A 20 -3.24 -1.04 -10.40
N GLU A 21 -4.46 -1.07 -9.92
CA GLU A 21 -4.97 -0.04 -9.01
C GLU A 21 -4.95 -0.52 -7.57
N VAL A 22 -4.81 -1.83 -7.37
CA VAL A 22 -4.70 -2.44 -6.05
C VAL A 22 -3.56 -3.45 -6.07
N LEU A 23 -3.00 -3.67 -4.90
CA LEU A 23 -1.92 -4.65 -4.73
C LEU A 23 -2.44 -5.85 -3.97
N SER A 24 -1.79 -6.98 -4.19
CA SER A 24 -2.05 -8.17 -3.40
C SER A 24 -1.25 -8.12 -2.11
N LYS A 25 -1.59 -9.01 -1.20
CA LYS A 25 -0.88 -9.17 0.07
C LYS A 25 0.63 -9.35 -0.14
N ASP A 26 1.00 -10.26 -1.05
CA ASP A 26 2.41 -10.54 -1.29
C ASP A 26 3.14 -9.34 -1.89
N GLN A 27 2.48 -8.62 -2.80
CA GLN A 27 3.09 -7.44 -3.39
C GLN A 27 3.33 -6.35 -2.36
N ALA A 28 2.37 -6.14 -1.47
CA ALA A 28 2.53 -5.15 -0.42
C ALA A 28 3.65 -5.52 0.54
N CYS A 29 3.76 -6.78 0.93
CA CYS A 29 4.83 -7.23 1.80
C CYS A 29 6.21 -7.04 1.17
N LYS A 30 6.34 -7.35 -0.11
CA LYS A 30 7.60 -7.14 -0.81
C LYS A 30 7.96 -5.66 -0.93
N LEU A 31 6.97 -4.86 -1.23
CA LEU A 31 7.17 -3.42 -1.39
C LEU A 31 7.66 -2.77 -0.11
N LEU A 32 7.06 -3.15 1.00
CA LEU A 32 7.36 -2.53 2.29
C LEU A 32 8.48 -3.24 3.05
N GLY A 33 8.81 -4.46 2.67
CA GLY A 33 9.83 -5.24 3.36
C GLY A 33 9.40 -5.68 4.76
N LEU A 34 8.08 -5.81 4.97
CA LEU A 34 7.53 -6.18 6.27
C LEU A 34 6.71 -7.46 6.14
N ASP A 35 6.55 -8.15 7.27
CA ASP A 35 5.70 -9.32 7.33
C ASP A 35 4.24 -8.92 7.31
N TRP A 36 3.41 -9.80 6.77
CA TRP A 36 1.97 -9.53 6.72
C TRP A 36 1.37 -9.33 8.11
N ASP A 37 1.82 -10.11 9.08
CA ASP A 37 1.30 -9.95 10.44
C ASP A 37 1.54 -8.55 10.99
N ALA A 38 2.68 -7.96 10.69
CA ALA A 38 2.98 -6.61 11.12
C ALA A 38 2.05 -5.60 10.46
N LEU A 39 1.72 -5.83 9.19
CA LEU A 39 0.85 -4.92 8.44
C LEU A 39 -0.61 -5.05 8.85
N VAL A 40 -1.09 -6.27 9.00
CA VAL A 40 -2.51 -6.49 9.27
C VAL A 40 -2.91 -6.05 10.68
N HIS A 41 -1.97 -6.02 11.61
CA HIS A 41 -2.24 -5.57 12.97
C HIS A 41 -2.20 -4.05 13.10
N ASN A 42 -1.80 -3.35 12.06
CA ASN A 42 -1.83 -1.90 12.04
C ASN A 42 -3.21 -1.43 11.59
N ASP A 43 -3.95 -0.81 12.50
CA ASP A 43 -5.32 -0.40 12.21
C ASP A 43 -5.42 0.62 11.08
N GLU A 44 -4.35 1.37 10.84
CA GLU A 44 -4.35 2.39 9.81
C GLU A 44 -3.94 1.85 8.43
N PHE A 45 -3.44 0.64 8.38
CA PHE A 45 -3.00 0.06 7.11
C PHE A 45 -4.21 -0.18 6.21
N PRO A 46 -4.18 0.31 4.95
CA PRO A 46 -5.35 0.29 4.08
C PRO A 46 -5.57 -1.05 3.37
N ALA A 47 -5.64 -2.12 4.12
CA ALA A 47 -5.93 -3.43 3.55
C ALA A 47 -7.42 -3.71 3.68
N LYS A 48 -8.01 -4.23 2.59
CA LYS A 48 -9.41 -4.64 2.59
C LYS A 48 -9.49 -6.12 2.33
N LYS A 49 -10.35 -6.79 3.07
CA LYS A 49 -10.59 -8.21 2.87
C LYS A 49 -11.80 -8.40 1.96
N VAL A 50 -11.60 -9.06 0.84
CA VAL A 50 -12.68 -9.36 -0.10
C VAL A 50 -12.70 -10.87 -0.29
N GLY A 51 -13.70 -11.53 0.30
CA GLY A 51 -13.75 -12.98 0.30
C GLY A 51 -12.58 -13.54 1.07
N LYS A 52 -11.74 -14.31 0.41
CA LYS A 52 -10.55 -14.92 1.02
C LYS A 52 -9.28 -14.15 0.70
N ARG A 53 -9.40 -13.02 0.02
CA ARG A 53 -8.24 -12.24 -0.41
C ARG A 53 -8.17 -10.91 0.27
N TYR A 54 -6.94 -10.42 0.42
CA TYR A 54 -6.71 -9.04 0.85
C TYR A 54 -6.29 -8.23 -0.35
N ILE A 55 -6.84 -7.02 -0.46
CA ILE A 55 -6.43 -6.07 -1.48
C ILE A 55 -6.01 -4.79 -0.81
N ILE A 56 -4.98 -4.16 -1.37
CA ILE A 56 -4.43 -2.92 -0.82
C ILE A 56 -4.49 -1.87 -1.93
N PRO A 57 -5.47 -0.96 -1.89
CA PRO A 57 -5.56 0.09 -2.90
C PRO A 57 -4.33 0.99 -2.88
N ILE A 58 -3.85 1.37 -4.06
CA ILE A 58 -2.61 2.14 -4.18
C ILE A 58 -2.72 3.53 -3.58
N VAL A 59 -3.82 4.23 -3.82
CA VAL A 59 -3.95 5.61 -3.33
C VAL A 59 -3.96 5.66 -1.81
N PRO A 60 -4.79 4.89 -1.10
CA PRO A 60 -4.70 4.86 0.36
C PRO A 60 -3.37 4.36 0.88
N LEU A 61 -2.73 3.42 0.17
CA LEU A 61 -1.41 2.93 0.56
C LEU A 61 -0.37 4.03 0.50
N ALA A 62 -0.38 4.82 -0.57
CA ALA A 62 0.55 5.94 -0.69
C ALA A 62 0.36 6.94 0.44
N ARG A 63 -0.88 7.22 0.78
CA ARG A 63 -1.18 8.13 1.88
C ARG A 63 -0.69 7.57 3.21
N TRP A 64 -0.90 6.29 3.44
CA TRP A 64 -0.43 5.64 4.65
C TRP A 64 1.09 5.70 4.75
N MET A 65 1.78 5.50 3.64
CA MET A 65 3.23 5.50 3.62
C MET A 65 3.83 6.85 3.99
N VAL A 66 3.20 7.93 3.61
CA VAL A 66 3.73 9.26 3.93
C VAL A 66 3.39 9.72 5.35
N THR A 67 2.38 9.10 5.96
CA THR A 67 2.02 9.40 7.34
C THR A 67 2.60 8.40 8.34
N TRP A 68 3.29 7.42 7.85
CA TRP A 68 3.85 6.29 8.61
C TRP A 68 4.97 6.68 9.58
#